data_d42d0397f9d7e4ce1cc51ab5afd8c1db
#
_entry.id   d42d0397f9d7e4ce1cc51ab5afd8c1db
#
_cell.length_a   1.000
_cell.length_b   1.000
_cell.length_c   1.000
_cell.angle_alpha   90.00
_cell.angle_beta   90.00
_cell.angle_gamma   90.00
#
_symmetry.space_group_name_H-M   'P 1'
#
loop_
_entity.id
_entity.type
_entity.pdbx_description
1 polymer ?
#
loop_
_entity_poly.entity_id
_entity_poly.type
_entity_poly.pdbx_seq_one_letter_code
_entity_poly.pdbx_strand_id
1 'polypeptide(L)'
;AGYSSIPGDAAGKDGVVIDLDAFGTINNQAGYEMGKTTVHEVGHWLGLKHIWGDDYCGDDGVSDTPKQAGYNIECPNTINVTCGNGPYGDMYMNYMDLTSDACMNLFTEGQKARMRSFFAAGGARVKLLSSTGLNLPLIAESPLPEEDPKWLQPQLYPNPASNVINLDLAYDSRWMGKTIQVINLQGQ
;
A
#
# COMPACT_ATOMS: atom_id res chain seq x y z
N ALA A 1 3.18 4.45 -10.59
CA ALA A 1 3.15 4.53 -9.13
C ALA A 1 1.82 4.00 -8.58
N GLY A 2 0.73 4.77 -8.62
CA GLY A 2 -0.57 4.33 -8.12
C GLY A 2 -1.69 5.31 -8.46
N TYR A 3 -2.91 4.96 -8.09
CA TYR A 3 -4.07 5.85 -8.08
C TYR A 3 -5.14 5.31 -7.14
N SER A 4 -6.06 6.17 -6.72
CA SER A 4 -7.19 5.77 -5.88
C SER A 4 -8.50 6.44 -6.31
N SER A 5 -9.62 5.84 -5.91
CA SER A 5 -10.90 6.54 -5.89
C SER A 5 -10.94 7.56 -4.76
N ILE A 6 -11.84 8.53 -4.88
CA ILE A 6 -12.10 9.50 -3.80
C ILE A 6 -13.41 9.14 -3.06
N PRO A 7 -13.62 9.64 -1.82
CA PRO A 7 -14.86 9.41 -1.12
C PRO A 7 -16.09 9.90 -1.89
N GLY A 8 -17.04 9.00 -2.14
CA GLY A 8 -18.25 9.28 -2.91
C GLY A 8 -18.24 8.72 -4.32
N ASP A 9 -17.13 8.19 -4.80
CA ASP A 9 -17.08 7.48 -6.07
C ASP A 9 -17.95 6.22 -6.08
N ALA A 10 -18.24 5.71 -7.28
CA ALA A 10 -19.04 4.51 -7.45
C ALA A 10 -18.40 3.30 -6.76
N ALA A 11 -19.19 2.56 -5.98
CA ALA A 11 -18.70 1.43 -5.18
C ALA A 11 -17.92 0.37 -5.97
N GLY A 12 -18.26 0.16 -7.25
CA GLY A 12 -17.54 -0.78 -8.11
C GLY A 12 -16.14 -0.31 -8.56
N LYS A 13 -15.79 0.93 -8.27
CA LYS A 13 -14.45 1.52 -8.53
C LYS A 13 -13.74 1.95 -7.27
N ASP A 14 -14.36 1.69 -6.11
CA ASP A 14 -13.84 2.15 -4.83
C ASP A 14 -12.68 1.31 -4.37
N GLY A 15 -11.50 1.91 -4.32
CA GLY A 15 -10.28 1.23 -3.93
C GLY A 15 -9.01 2.02 -4.22
N VAL A 16 -7.91 1.36 -3.94
CA VAL A 16 -6.55 1.84 -4.16
C VAL A 16 -5.85 0.86 -5.10
N VAL A 17 -5.17 1.39 -6.10
CA VAL A 17 -4.38 0.60 -7.07
C VAL A 17 -2.92 1.06 -6.97
N ILE A 18 -2.03 0.13 -6.79
CA ILE A 18 -0.59 0.39 -6.65
C ILE A 18 0.15 -0.48 -7.68
N ASP A 19 1.09 0.12 -8.39
CA ASP A 19 2.02 -0.63 -9.23
C ASP A 19 2.90 -1.54 -8.37
N LEU A 20 3.20 -2.72 -8.88
CA LEU A 20 4.00 -3.71 -8.13
C LEU A 20 5.40 -3.21 -7.79
N ASP A 21 5.99 -2.36 -8.62
CA ASP A 21 7.30 -1.75 -8.42
C ASP A 21 7.29 -0.54 -7.48
N ALA A 22 6.11 -0.14 -7.00
CA ALA A 22 5.92 0.89 -5.96
C ALA A 22 5.25 0.31 -4.69
N PHE A 23 5.11 -1.02 -4.61
CA PHE A 23 4.46 -1.69 -3.49
C PHE A 23 5.46 -2.48 -2.64
N GLY A 24 5.66 -2.03 -1.41
CA GLY A 24 6.55 -2.72 -0.47
C GLY A 24 8.01 -2.29 -0.58
N THR A 25 8.92 -3.24 -0.44
CA THR A 25 10.38 -2.98 -0.32
C THR A 25 11.24 -3.90 -1.19
N ILE A 26 10.65 -4.71 -2.05
CA ILE A 26 11.35 -5.72 -2.86
C ILE A 26 11.17 -5.39 -4.34
N ASN A 27 12.28 -5.32 -5.08
CA ASN A 27 12.32 -5.06 -6.52
C ASN A 27 11.66 -3.74 -6.97
N ASN A 28 11.68 -2.73 -6.10
CA ASN A 28 11.01 -1.47 -6.35
C ASN A 28 11.88 -0.51 -7.15
N GLN A 29 11.21 0.44 -7.80
CA GLN A 29 11.87 1.56 -8.45
C GLN A 29 12.56 2.43 -7.39
N ALA A 30 13.81 2.84 -7.67
CA ALA A 30 14.55 3.73 -6.78
C ALA A 30 13.76 4.99 -6.43
N GLY A 31 13.70 5.32 -5.15
CA GLY A 31 12.91 6.43 -4.62
C GLY A 31 11.48 6.04 -4.18
N TYR A 32 11.02 4.81 -4.48
CA TYR A 32 9.67 4.32 -4.17
C TYR A 32 9.70 2.95 -3.46
N GLU A 33 10.76 2.67 -2.74
CA GLU A 33 11.05 1.37 -2.12
C GLU A 33 10.62 1.22 -0.66
N MET A 34 9.93 2.21 -0.10
CA MET A 34 9.50 2.18 1.31
C MET A 34 7.97 2.09 1.48
N GLY A 35 7.24 1.86 0.40
CA GLY A 35 5.78 1.69 0.41
C GLY A 35 4.99 2.98 0.66
N LYS A 36 5.61 4.16 0.52
CA LYS A 36 4.96 5.45 0.77
C LYS A 36 3.94 5.81 -0.31
N THR A 37 4.09 5.30 -1.53
CA THR A 37 3.06 5.39 -2.57
C THR A 37 1.71 4.86 -2.05
N THR A 38 1.70 3.73 -1.35
CA THR A 38 0.45 3.20 -0.76
C THR A 38 -0.13 4.15 0.28
N VAL A 39 0.71 4.78 1.11
CA VAL A 39 0.27 5.75 2.11
C VAL A 39 -0.34 6.99 1.44
N HIS A 40 0.27 7.47 0.36
CA HIS A 40 -0.21 8.58 -0.47
C HIS A 40 -1.60 8.26 -1.04
N GLU A 41 -1.74 7.14 -1.72
CA GLU A 41 -2.99 6.75 -2.36
C GLU A 41 -4.12 6.50 -1.34
N VAL A 42 -3.79 5.94 -0.17
CA VAL A 42 -4.76 5.83 0.94
C VAL A 42 -5.18 7.22 1.44
N GLY A 43 -4.27 8.20 1.43
CA GLY A 43 -4.60 9.60 1.71
C GLY A 43 -5.69 10.14 0.78
N HIS A 44 -5.55 9.93 -0.54
CA HIS A 44 -6.59 10.30 -1.51
C HIS A 44 -7.88 9.51 -1.29
N TRP A 45 -7.78 8.22 -1.06
CA TRP A 45 -8.94 7.36 -0.78
C TRP A 45 -9.70 7.81 0.47
N LEU A 46 -9.02 8.47 1.41
CA LEU A 46 -9.58 9.11 2.61
C LEU A 46 -9.87 10.60 2.41
N GLY A 47 -9.91 11.10 1.18
CA GLY A 47 -10.40 12.42 0.80
C GLY A 47 -9.39 13.55 0.91
N LEU A 48 -8.10 13.26 1.00
CA LEU A 48 -7.07 14.27 0.84
C LEU A 48 -6.84 14.58 -0.64
N LYS A 49 -6.50 15.83 -0.95
CA LYS A 49 -5.93 16.25 -2.22
C LYS A 49 -4.41 16.31 -2.09
N HIS A 50 -3.73 16.44 -3.22
CA HIS A 50 -2.34 16.85 -3.20
C HIS A 50 -2.20 18.18 -2.45
N ILE A 51 -1.08 18.37 -1.77
CA ILE A 51 -0.86 19.52 -0.90
C ILE A 51 -0.88 20.88 -1.65
N TRP A 52 -0.61 20.91 -2.96
CA TRP A 52 -0.74 22.09 -3.80
C TRP A 52 -2.16 22.31 -4.36
N GLY A 53 -3.15 21.47 -3.95
CA GLY A 53 -4.55 21.60 -4.35
C GLY A 53 -4.81 21.31 -5.83
N ASP A 54 -3.87 20.64 -6.52
CA ASP A 54 -3.92 20.30 -7.95
C ASP A 54 -3.96 21.53 -8.90
N ASP A 55 -3.50 22.68 -8.42
CA ASP A 55 -3.39 23.93 -9.19
C ASP A 55 -2.20 24.74 -8.67
N TYR A 56 -1.74 25.72 -9.48
CA TYR A 56 -0.68 26.64 -9.06
C TYR A 56 -1.10 27.47 -7.85
N CYS A 57 -0.41 27.31 -6.72
CA CYS A 57 -0.78 27.90 -5.44
C CYS A 57 -2.23 27.60 -5.02
N GLY A 58 -2.73 26.42 -5.38
CA GLY A 58 -4.09 25.97 -5.10
C GLY A 58 -4.36 25.76 -3.62
N ASP A 59 -5.52 25.20 -3.33
CA ASP A 59 -6.00 24.94 -1.98
C ASP A 59 -6.41 23.46 -1.86
N ASP A 60 -5.75 22.72 -0.99
CA ASP A 60 -6.10 21.32 -0.72
C ASP A 60 -7.31 21.19 0.24
N GLY A 61 -7.78 22.31 0.77
CA GLY A 61 -8.90 22.36 1.72
C GLY A 61 -8.53 21.99 3.15
N VAL A 62 -7.22 22.05 3.50
CA VAL A 62 -6.71 21.80 4.85
C VAL A 62 -5.96 23.03 5.34
N SER A 63 -6.32 23.55 6.50
CA SER A 63 -5.87 24.87 6.95
C SER A 63 -4.44 24.92 7.49
N ASP A 64 -3.87 23.77 7.84
CA ASP A 64 -2.52 23.64 8.43
C ASP A 64 -1.49 23.08 7.44
N THR A 65 -1.84 23.02 6.16
CA THR A 65 -0.94 22.81 5.03
C THR A 65 -0.61 24.14 4.36
N PRO A 66 0.65 24.42 4.00
CA PRO A 66 1.00 25.64 3.28
C PRO A 66 0.56 25.54 1.82
N LYS A 67 0.18 26.67 1.23
CA LYS A 67 0.05 26.74 -0.23
C LYS A 67 1.43 26.57 -0.86
N GLN A 68 1.49 25.78 -1.93
CA GLN A 68 2.73 25.61 -2.71
C GLN A 68 2.44 25.61 -4.21
N ALA A 69 3.47 25.90 -5.02
CA ALA A 69 3.30 26.11 -6.45
C ALA A 69 2.99 24.84 -7.24
N GLY A 70 3.38 23.69 -6.70
CA GLY A 70 3.21 22.40 -7.32
C GLY A 70 3.87 21.31 -6.45
N TYR A 71 4.09 20.15 -7.02
CA TYR A 71 4.77 19.05 -6.33
C TYR A 71 6.29 19.28 -6.24
N ASN A 72 6.90 18.67 -5.23
CA ASN A 72 8.34 18.49 -5.13
C ASN A 72 8.71 17.08 -5.58
N ILE A 73 9.92 16.90 -6.08
CA ILE A 73 10.47 15.59 -6.50
C ILE A 73 11.75 15.30 -5.75
N GLU A 74 12.14 14.04 -5.71
CA GLU A 74 13.32 13.57 -4.98
C GLU A 74 13.26 14.00 -3.51
N CYS A 75 14.42 14.23 -2.89
CA CYS A 75 14.53 14.82 -1.56
C CYS A 75 15.16 16.21 -1.66
N PRO A 76 14.39 17.29 -1.57
CA PRO A 76 14.94 18.65 -1.67
C PRO A 76 16.05 18.90 -0.65
N ASN A 77 17.20 19.38 -1.13
CA ASN A 77 18.34 19.73 -0.28
C ASN A 77 18.21 21.16 0.31
N THR A 78 17.28 21.93 -0.18
CA THR A 78 17.00 23.31 0.24
C THR A 78 15.49 23.50 0.40
N ILE A 79 15.14 24.43 1.28
CA ILE A 79 13.73 24.81 1.45
C ILE A 79 13.27 25.57 0.21
N ASN A 80 12.26 25.06 -0.48
CA ASN A 80 11.57 25.77 -1.53
C ASN A 80 10.54 26.70 -0.90
N VAL A 81 10.64 28.00 -1.13
CA VAL A 81 9.66 28.98 -0.67
C VAL A 81 8.84 29.42 -1.86
N THR A 82 7.59 28.99 -1.93
CA THR A 82 6.66 29.31 -3.01
C THR A 82 5.35 29.86 -2.44
N CYS A 83 4.55 30.52 -3.25
CA CYS A 83 3.20 30.97 -2.88
C CYS A 83 3.11 31.76 -1.55
N GLY A 84 4.19 32.40 -1.12
CA GLY A 84 4.22 33.16 0.12
C GLY A 84 4.30 32.34 1.40
N ASN A 85 4.68 31.07 1.31
CA ASN A 85 4.74 30.13 2.42
C ASN A 85 6.02 30.22 3.27
N GLY A 86 6.82 31.29 3.11
CA GLY A 86 7.97 31.52 3.98
C GLY A 86 7.58 31.76 5.44
N PRO A 87 8.51 31.52 6.38
CA PRO A 87 9.89 31.07 6.17
C PRO A 87 10.06 29.56 6.04
N TYR A 88 9.00 28.75 6.23
CA TYR A 88 9.11 27.29 6.32
C TYR A 88 9.08 26.60 4.96
N GLY A 89 8.53 27.27 3.94
CA GLY A 89 8.49 26.78 2.57
C GLY A 89 7.49 25.65 2.32
N ASP A 90 7.68 24.98 1.19
CA ASP A 90 6.86 23.83 0.77
C ASP A 90 7.00 22.67 1.76
N MET A 91 5.90 22.03 2.07
CA MET A 91 5.86 20.89 3.00
C MET A 91 6.17 19.59 2.25
N TYR A 92 7.34 19.53 1.62
CA TYR A 92 7.78 18.43 0.78
C TYR A 92 7.83 17.05 1.49
N MET A 93 7.88 17.02 2.83
CA MET A 93 7.87 15.79 3.62
C MET A 93 6.46 15.23 3.87
N ASN A 94 5.43 15.92 3.42
CA ASN A 94 4.04 15.47 3.57
C ASN A 94 3.75 14.31 2.61
N TYR A 95 3.01 13.31 3.08
CA TYR A 95 2.62 12.17 2.25
C TYR A 95 1.78 12.56 1.01
N MET A 96 1.20 13.76 0.98
CA MET A 96 0.43 14.25 -0.16
C MET A 96 1.25 15.12 -1.13
N ASP A 97 2.58 15.12 -1.02
CA ASP A 97 3.51 15.59 -2.04
C ASP A 97 3.98 14.39 -2.92
N LEU A 98 4.90 14.60 -3.86
CA LEU A 98 5.44 13.59 -4.77
C LEU A 98 6.95 13.39 -4.62
N THR A 99 7.49 13.68 -3.46
CA THR A 99 8.91 13.44 -3.15
C THR A 99 9.20 11.93 -3.04
N SER A 100 10.49 11.59 -3.02
CA SER A 100 10.90 10.21 -2.78
C SER A 100 10.46 9.71 -1.40
N ASP A 101 10.20 8.43 -1.30
CA ASP A 101 9.74 7.76 -0.07
C ASP A 101 10.58 8.10 1.17
N ALA A 102 11.90 8.24 0.99
CA ALA A 102 12.82 8.57 2.07
C ALA A 102 12.53 9.92 2.75
N CYS A 103 11.86 10.84 2.06
CA CYS A 103 11.56 12.18 2.56
C CYS A 103 10.14 12.28 3.15
N MET A 104 9.22 11.45 2.70
CA MET A 104 7.84 11.45 3.16
C MET A 104 7.72 10.85 4.57
N ASN A 105 7.15 11.59 5.51
CA ASN A 105 7.09 11.13 6.89
C ASN A 105 5.91 11.64 7.72
N LEU A 106 5.02 12.48 7.18
CA LEU A 106 3.92 13.03 7.97
C LEU A 106 2.64 13.30 7.19
N PHE A 107 1.55 13.25 7.94
CA PHE A 107 0.32 14.00 7.69
C PHE A 107 0.16 15.06 8.77
N THR A 108 -0.49 16.18 8.45
CA THR A 108 -0.84 17.21 9.44
C THR A 108 -2.04 16.79 10.30
N GLU A 109 -2.27 17.49 11.41
CA GLU A 109 -3.47 17.25 12.23
C GLU A 109 -4.76 17.59 11.47
N GLY A 110 -4.74 18.62 10.61
CA GLY A 110 -5.86 18.96 9.73
C GLY A 110 -6.16 17.88 8.71
N GLN A 111 -5.12 17.31 8.07
CA GLN A 111 -5.27 16.18 7.18
C GLN A 111 -5.85 14.96 7.90
N LYS A 112 -5.35 14.65 9.08
CA LYS A 112 -5.89 13.57 9.94
C LYS A 112 -7.37 13.82 10.31
N ALA A 113 -7.72 15.04 10.69
CA ALA A 113 -9.10 15.40 11.00
C ALA A 113 -10.02 15.22 9.78
N ARG A 114 -9.56 15.66 8.59
CA ARG A 114 -10.27 15.47 7.32
C ARG A 114 -10.47 14.00 6.99
N MET A 115 -9.44 13.18 7.02
CA MET A 115 -9.54 11.73 6.79
C MET A 115 -10.54 11.07 7.73
N ARG A 116 -10.51 11.42 9.03
CA ARG A 116 -11.43 10.88 10.04
C ARG A 116 -12.87 11.32 9.83
N SER A 117 -13.12 12.48 9.27
CA SER A 117 -14.47 12.97 9.05
C SER A 117 -15.29 12.05 8.12
N PHE A 118 -14.65 11.30 7.23
CA PHE A 118 -15.33 10.35 6.35
C PHE A 118 -15.83 9.10 7.07
N PHE A 119 -15.37 8.83 8.29
CA PHE A 119 -15.87 7.75 9.16
C PHE A 119 -16.96 8.22 10.14
N ALA A 120 -17.25 9.52 10.21
CA ALA A 120 -18.34 10.04 11.04
C ALA A 120 -19.72 9.64 10.50
N ALA A 121 -20.76 9.85 11.28
CA ALA A 121 -22.15 9.58 10.87
C ALA A 121 -22.47 10.32 9.54
N GLY A 122 -22.93 9.58 8.55
CA GLY A 122 -23.20 10.10 7.20
C GLY A 122 -21.96 10.20 6.29
N GLY A 123 -20.76 9.95 6.80
CA GLY A 123 -19.53 9.96 6.00
C GLY A 123 -19.45 8.78 5.03
N ALA A 124 -18.77 9.01 3.90
CA ALA A 124 -18.68 8.03 2.80
C ALA A 124 -17.99 6.71 3.20
N ARG A 125 -17.17 6.71 4.25
CA ARG A 125 -16.42 5.55 4.76
C ARG A 125 -16.99 4.95 6.05
N VAL A 126 -18.12 5.47 6.55
CA VAL A 126 -18.71 5.02 7.84
C VAL A 126 -18.98 3.51 7.88
N LYS A 127 -19.32 2.89 6.74
CA LYS A 127 -19.60 1.46 6.65
C LYS A 127 -18.37 0.58 6.95
N LEU A 128 -17.16 1.11 6.81
CA LEU A 128 -15.94 0.38 7.16
C LEU A 128 -15.84 0.08 8.65
N LEU A 129 -16.45 0.91 9.50
CA LEU A 129 -16.45 0.69 10.96
C LEU A 129 -17.23 -0.57 11.37
N SER A 130 -18.11 -1.05 10.53
CA SER A 130 -18.87 -2.29 10.73
C SER A 130 -18.51 -3.38 9.71
N SER A 131 -17.41 -3.19 8.99
CA SER A 131 -16.94 -4.17 8.01
C SER A 131 -16.49 -5.46 8.70
N THR A 132 -16.93 -6.58 8.14
CA THR A 132 -16.45 -7.92 8.54
C THR A 132 -15.20 -8.37 7.79
N GLY A 133 -14.60 -7.49 6.97
CA GLY A 133 -13.45 -7.81 6.14
C GLY A 133 -12.18 -8.22 6.91
N LEU A 134 -12.12 -7.93 8.22
CA LEU A 134 -11.05 -8.39 9.11
C LEU A 134 -11.42 -9.68 9.88
N ASN A 135 -12.64 -10.16 9.75
CA ASN A 135 -13.02 -11.44 10.32
C ASN A 135 -12.32 -12.54 9.52
N LEU A 136 -12.07 -13.66 10.19
CA LEU A 136 -11.63 -14.85 9.47
C LEU A 136 -12.60 -15.11 8.33
N PRO A 137 -12.12 -15.40 7.12
CA PRO A 137 -12.99 -15.78 6.01
C PRO A 137 -13.93 -16.87 6.54
N LEU A 138 -15.23 -16.70 6.34
CA LEU A 138 -16.15 -17.81 6.42
C LEU A 138 -15.68 -18.78 5.32
N ILE A 139 -14.75 -19.65 5.68
CA ILE A 139 -14.55 -20.85 4.91
C ILE A 139 -15.91 -21.53 5.07
N ALA A 140 -16.80 -21.36 4.08
CA ALA A 140 -17.83 -22.35 3.93
C ALA A 140 -17.06 -23.68 4.03
N GLU A 141 -17.41 -24.51 5.01
CA GLU A 141 -17.00 -25.89 5.00
C GLU A 141 -17.64 -26.52 3.76
N SER A 142 -17.12 -26.13 2.60
CA SER A 142 -17.18 -27.00 1.46
C SER A 142 -16.45 -28.23 1.95
N PRO A 143 -17.09 -29.40 2.02
CA PRO A 143 -16.36 -30.62 2.31
C PRO A 143 -15.14 -30.55 1.39
N LEU A 144 -13.94 -30.53 2.00
CA LEU A 144 -12.71 -30.53 1.24
C LEU A 144 -12.89 -31.59 0.19
N PRO A 145 -12.76 -31.29 -1.12
CA PRO A 145 -12.85 -32.33 -2.13
C PRO A 145 -11.96 -33.44 -1.63
N GLU A 146 -12.54 -34.64 -1.53
CA GLU A 146 -11.87 -35.84 -1.02
C GLU A 146 -10.45 -35.80 -1.51
N GLU A 147 -9.48 -35.72 -0.58
CA GLU A 147 -8.11 -35.27 -0.85
C GLU A 147 -7.60 -36.06 -2.06
N ASP A 148 -7.55 -35.42 -3.20
CA ASP A 148 -6.84 -36.01 -4.35
C ASP A 148 -5.35 -36.04 -3.93
N PRO A 149 -4.81 -37.24 -3.60
CA PRO A 149 -3.44 -37.34 -3.12
C PRO A 149 -2.43 -36.75 -4.08
N LYS A 150 -2.81 -36.60 -5.32
CA LYS A 150 -2.02 -36.03 -6.40
C LYS A 150 -1.69 -34.54 -6.15
N TRP A 151 -2.54 -33.81 -5.44
CA TRP A 151 -2.35 -32.37 -5.19
C TRP A 151 -1.42 -32.07 -4.00
N LEU A 152 -1.04 -33.07 -3.24
CA LEU A 152 -0.10 -32.93 -2.12
C LEU A 152 1.25 -33.62 -2.43
N GLN A 153 1.48 -34.04 -3.65
CA GLN A 153 2.75 -34.64 -4.05
C GLN A 153 3.70 -33.55 -4.54
N PRO A 154 4.66 -33.10 -3.71
CA PRO A 154 5.69 -32.19 -4.16
C PRO A 154 6.56 -32.89 -5.20
N GLN A 155 6.92 -32.16 -6.26
CA GLN A 155 7.87 -32.65 -7.25
C GLN A 155 9.26 -32.10 -6.95
N LEU A 156 10.23 -32.98 -6.92
CA LEU A 156 11.64 -32.64 -6.72
C LEU A 156 12.41 -32.86 -8.04
N TYR A 157 13.07 -31.82 -8.51
CA TYR A 157 13.88 -31.92 -9.73
C TYR A 157 15.11 -30.98 -9.68
N PRO A 158 16.20 -31.36 -10.32
CA PRO A 158 16.47 -32.69 -10.85
C PRO A 158 16.60 -33.73 -9.74
N ASN A 159 16.26 -34.97 -10.04
CA ASN A 159 16.49 -36.08 -9.12
C ASN A 159 17.12 -37.26 -9.91
N PRO A 160 18.41 -37.63 -9.67
CA PRO A 160 19.27 -37.10 -8.60
C PRO A 160 19.76 -35.67 -8.84
N ALA A 161 19.95 -34.92 -7.74
CA ALA A 161 20.49 -33.57 -7.74
C ALA A 161 22.00 -33.56 -7.45
N SER A 162 22.74 -32.60 -8.05
CA SER A 162 24.16 -32.41 -7.74
C SER A 162 24.41 -31.21 -6.82
N ASN A 163 23.85 -30.06 -7.13
CA ASN A 163 24.10 -28.82 -6.39
C ASN A 163 22.83 -28.09 -5.97
N VAL A 164 21.76 -28.24 -6.71
CA VAL A 164 20.48 -27.56 -6.48
C VAL A 164 19.35 -28.54 -6.70
N ILE A 165 18.36 -28.48 -5.83
CA ILE A 165 17.11 -29.20 -5.95
C ILE A 165 15.96 -28.17 -5.95
N ASN A 166 15.02 -28.31 -6.85
CA ASN A 166 13.81 -27.52 -6.88
C ASN A 166 12.66 -28.34 -6.30
N LEU A 167 11.87 -27.70 -5.47
CA LEU A 167 10.66 -28.27 -4.89
C LEU A 167 9.47 -27.56 -5.51
N ASP A 168 8.69 -28.26 -6.33
CA ASP A 168 7.46 -27.75 -6.91
C ASP A 168 6.28 -28.18 -6.05
N LEU A 169 5.58 -27.19 -5.50
CA LEU A 169 4.39 -27.35 -4.66
C LEU A 169 3.09 -27.14 -5.44
N ALA A 170 3.17 -27.01 -6.76
CA ALA A 170 2.04 -26.83 -7.69
C ALA A 170 1.08 -25.67 -7.29
N TYR A 171 1.59 -24.66 -6.58
CA TYR A 171 0.80 -23.51 -6.07
C TYR A 171 -0.37 -23.91 -5.14
N ASP A 172 -0.33 -25.07 -4.55
CA ASP A 172 -1.38 -25.56 -3.66
C ASP A 172 -1.35 -24.82 -2.32
N SER A 173 -2.42 -24.07 -2.02
CA SER A 173 -2.54 -23.28 -0.80
C SER A 173 -2.48 -24.09 0.50
N ARG A 174 -2.71 -25.39 0.44
CA ARG A 174 -2.60 -26.30 1.60
C ARG A 174 -1.19 -26.41 2.13
N TRP A 175 -0.17 -26.02 1.33
CA TRP A 175 1.21 -25.94 1.76
C TRP A 175 1.51 -24.70 2.63
N MET A 176 0.63 -23.71 2.63
CA MET A 176 0.85 -22.52 3.44
C MET A 176 0.90 -22.87 4.93
N GLY A 177 1.93 -22.40 5.61
CA GLY A 177 2.17 -22.68 7.03
C GLY A 177 2.65 -24.10 7.33
N LYS A 178 2.92 -24.94 6.33
CA LYS A 178 3.51 -26.27 6.53
C LYS A 178 5.03 -26.17 6.62
N THR A 179 5.60 -26.96 7.50
CA THR A 179 7.06 -27.11 7.61
C THR A 179 7.54 -28.19 6.65
N ILE A 180 8.54 -27.87 5.85
CA ILE A 180 9.23 -28.85 5.00
C ILE A 180 10.55 -29.19 5.68
N GLN A 181 10.78 -30.48 5.91
CA GLN A 181 12.03 -31.00 6.45
C GLN A 181 12.80 -31.71 5.34
N VAL A 182 14.06 -31.32 5.18
CA VAL A 182 15.00 -32.03 4.31
C VAL A 182 15.93 -32.83 5.22
N ILE A 183 15.88 -34.13 5.08
CA ILE A 183 16.71 -35.05 5.89
C ILE A 183 17.60 -35.87 4.97
N ASN A 184 18.82 -36.17 5.42
CA ASN A 184 19.71 -37.09 4.72
C ASN A 184 19.33 -38.56 4.98
N LEU A 185 20.05 -39.49 4.34
CA LEU A 185 19.78 -40.91 4.50
C LEU A 185 20.05 -41.44 5.94
N GLN A 186 20.70 -40.63 6.77
CA GLN A 186 20.94 -40.91 8.20
C GLN A 186 19.86 -40.31 9.10
N GLY A 187 18.86 -39.60 8.54
CA GLY A 187 17.77 -38.98 9.28
C GLY A 187 18.14 -37.65 9.98
N GLN A 188 19.21 -36.98 9.52
CA GLN A 188 19.69 -35.69 10.07
C GLN A 188 19.30 -34.55 9.20
#